data_c779d6029e000a49f251ce1bd8cc4508
#
_entry.id   c779d6029e000a49f251ce1bd8cc4508
#
_cell.length_a   1.000
_cell.length_b   1.000
_cell.length_c   1.000
_cell.angle_alpha   90.00
_cell.angle_beta   90.00
_cell.angle_gamma   90.00
#
_symmetry.space_group_name_H-M   'P 1'
#
loop_
_entity.id
_entity.type
_entity.pdbx_description
1 polymer ?
#
loop_
_entity_poly.entity_id
_entity_poly.type
_entity_poly.pdbx_seq_one_letter_code
_entity_poly.pdbx_strand_id
1 'polypeptide(L)'
;MTPSDRNRGSTFRRGEPGYEAARRATCWNQRLADRFPDVIVQANDEAEVVTAMERAAREGLKVGVRSGGHSWAGNHVRDGGMLLDVSRLRDVQVDAGNMRATAGPGCAGHELAETLRPRGLFFPAGHCKGVCIGGYLLQG
;
A
#
# COMPACT_ATOMS: atom_id res chain seq x y z
N MET A 1 3.27 26.87 2.33
CA MET A 1 2.77 25.54 1.96
C MET A 1 1.27 25.64 1.81
N THR A 2 0.74 25.60 0.61
CA THR A 2 -0.70 25.74 0.32
C THR A 2 -1.45 24.47 0.79
N PRO A 3 -2.79 24.55 1.05
CA PRO A 3 -3.60 23.36 1.37
C PRO A 3 -3.50 22.23 0.32
N SER A 4 -3.21 22.58 -0.94
CA SER A 4 -2.99 21.66 -2.06
C SER A 4 -1.72 20.82 -1.92
N ASP A 5 -0.67 21.33 -1.24
CA ASP A 5 0.61 20.60 -1.09
C ASP A 5 0.54 19.48 -0.02
N ARG A 6 -0.43 19.55 0.88
CA ARG A 6 -0.60 18.53 1.95
C ARG A 6 -1.27 17.25 1.48
N ASN A 7 -1.80 17.22 0.28
CA ASN A 7 -2.58 16.08 -0.25
C ASN A 7 -1.89 15.36 -1.41
N ARG A 8 -0.65 15.72 -1.75
CA ARG A 8 0.12 15.00 -2.77
C ARG A 8 0.89 13.84 -2.16
N GLY A 9 0.90 12.71 -2.86
CA GLY A 9 1.72 11.55 -2.53
C GLY A 9 3.20 11.93 -2.45
N SER A 10 3.94 11.22 -1.63
CA SER A 10 5.36 11.47 -1.42
C SER A 10 6.19 10.61 -2.37
N THR A 11 7.22 11.20 -2.96
CA THR A 11 8.18 10.48 -3.80
C THR A 11 9.56 10.60 -3.19
N PHE A 12 10.26 9.48 -3.03
CA PHE A 12 11.61 9.42 -2.49
C PHE A 12 12.52 8.72 -3.50
N ARG A 13 13.60 9.36 -3.90
CA ARG A 13 14.60 8.77 -4.80
C ARG A 13 15.78 8.24 -4.01
N ARG A 14 16.38 7.16 -4.49
CA ARG A 14 17.58 6.58 -3.89
C ARG A 14 18.67 7.65 -3.76
N GLY A 15 19.26 7.78 -2.55
CA GLY A 15 20.27 8.79 -2.24
C GLY A 15 19.73 10.15 -1.77
N GLU A 16 18.41 10.40 -1.87
CA GLU A 16 17.82 11.64 -1.36
C GLU A 16 17.42 11.54 0.13
N PRO A 17 17.32 12.67 0.84
CA PRO A 17 16.82 12.70 2.21
C PRO A 17 15.45 12.04 2.33
N GLY A 18 15.26 11.24 3.38
CA GLY A 18 14.00 10.54 3.65
C GLY A 18 13.82 9.19 2.94
N TYR A 19 14.61 8.89 1.90
CA TYR A 19 14.50 7.63 1.16
C TYR A 19 14.66 6.40 2.07
N GLU A 20 15.70 6.36 2.89
CA GLU A 20 15.95 5.20 3.75
C GLU A 20 14.87 5.03 4.82
N ALA A 21 14.34 6.12 5.36
CA ALA A 21 13.21 6.07 6.28
C ALA A 21 11.95 5.52 5.59
N ALA A 22 11.65 5.99 4.37
CA ALA A 22 10.55 5.49 3.57
C ALA A 22 10.71 3.99 3.24
N ARG A 23 11.91 3.56 2.82
CA ARG A 23 12.23 2.16 2.52
C ARG A 23 12.02 1.26 3.75
N ARG A 24 12.52 1.66 4.91
CA ARG A 24 12.35 0.93 6.18
C ARG A 24 10.89 0.80 6.59
N ALA A 25 10.11 1.84 6.41
CA ALA A 25 8.69 1.85 6.75
C ALA A 25 7.84 0.89 5.92
N THR A 26 8.37 0.34 4.81
CA THR A 26 7.62 -0.59 3.95
C THR A 26 7.52 -2.01 4.50
N CYS A 27 8.36 -2.41 5.45
CA CYS A 27 8.40 -3.76 6.02
C CYS A 27 7.99 -3.76 7.50
N TRP A 28 6.95 -4.50 7.84
CA TRP A 28 6.39 -4.58 9.19
C TRP A 28 7.36 -5.17 10.24
N ASN A 29 8.14 -6.17 9.84
CA ASN A 29 9.05 -6.90 10.73
C ASN A 29 10.45 -6.29 10.79
N GLN A 30 10.69 -5.19 10.09
CA GLN A 30 11.97 -4.47 9.96
C GLN A 30 13.16 -5.33 9.47
N ARG A 31 12.91 -6.57 9.03
CA ARG A 31 13.87 -7.40 8.34
C ARG A 31 13.94 -6.97 6.88
N LEU A 32 14.63 -5.87 6.66
CA LEU A 32 14.81 -5.34 5.32
C LEU A 32 15.79 -6.21 4.56
N ALA A 33 15.35 -6.71 3.41
CA ALA A 33 16.27 -7.27 2.45
C ALA A 33 17.24 -6.19 1.95
N ASP A 34 18.46 -6.58 1.62
CA ASP A 34 19.46 -5.70 1.01
C ASP A 34 19.10 -5.43 -0.46
N ARG A 35 17.96 -4.76 -0.64
CA ARG A 35 17.36 -4.38 -1.92
C ARG A 35 16.91 -2.93 -1.86
N PHE A 36 17.21 -2.19 -2.93
CA PHE A 36 17.06 -0.76 -2.99
C PHE A 36 16.31 -0.34 -4.25
N PRO A 37 15.01 -0.06 -4.18
CA PRO A 37 14.27 0.56 -5.28
C PRO A 37 14.92 1.89 -5.69
N ASP A 38 14.91 2.23 -6.99
CA ASP A 38 15.41 3.54 -7.44
C ASP A 38 14.50 4.68 -6.98
N VAL A 39 13.20 4.38 -6.87
CA VAL A 39 12.20 5.35 -6.41
C VAL A 39 11.12 4.65 -5.59
N ILE A 40 10.67 5.32 -4.54
CA ILE A 40 9.51 4.93 -3.72
C ILE A 40 8.45 6.01 -3.94
N VAL A 41 7.25 5.58 -4.36
CA VAL A 41 6.08 6.45 -4.53
C VAL A 41 5.01 6.02 -3.53
N GLN A 42 4.61 6.92 -2.63
CA GLN A 42 3.51 6.72 -1.70
C GLN A 42 2.28 7.43 -2.26
N ALA A 43 1.35 6.67 -2.82
CA ALA A 43 0.13 7.21 -3.40
C ALA A 43 -0.95 7.45 -2.32
N ASN A 44 -1.65 8.58 -2.41
CA ASN A 44 -2.77 8.92 -1.54
C ASN A 44 -4.12 8.54 -2.14
N ASP A 45 -4.19 8.42 -3.47
CA ASP A 45 -5.41 8.13 -4.22
C ASP A 45 -5.11 7.33 -5.50
N GLU A 46 -6.16 6.93 -6.19
CA GLU A 46 -6.07 6.15 -7.43
C GLU A 46 -5.45 6.94 -8.58
N ALA A 47 -5.66 8.26 -8.65
CA ALA A 47 -5.08 9.09 -9.70
C ALA A 47 -3.56 9.15 -9.59
N GLU A 48 -3.04 9.19 -8.37
CA GLU A 48 -1.59 9.11 -8.12
C GLU A 48 -1.01 7.73 -8.45
N VAL A 49 -1.78 6.65 -8.23
CA VAL A 49 -1.39 5.30 -8.68
C VAL A 49 -1.27 5.25 -10.20
N VAL A 50 -2.27 5.76 -10.92
CA VAL A 50 -2.24 5.85 -12.39
C VAL A 50 -1.02 6.64 -12.85
N THR A 51 -0.80 7.82 -12.29
CA THR A 51 0.36 8.68 -12.63
C THR A 51 1.69 7.95 -12.38
N ALA A 52 1.81 7.22 -11.27
CA ALA A 52 3.01 6.45 -10.97
C ALA A 52 3.22 5.31 -11.99
N MET A 53 2.15 4.61 -12.37
CA MET A 53 2.23 3.53 -13.36
C MET A 53 2.56 4.03 -14.77
N GLU A 54 1.98 5.15 -15.19
CA GLU A 54 2.33 5.81 -16.46
C GLU A 54 3.81 6.23 -16.49
N ARG A 55 4.30 6.77 -15.37
CA ARG A 55 5.71 7.09 -15.22
C ARG A 55 6.57 5.83 -15.32
N ALA A 56 6.22 4.75 -14.61
CA ALA A 56 6.97 3.51 -14.65
C ALA A 56 7.04 2.94 -16.06
N ALA A 57 5.91 2.96 -16.81
CA ALA A 57 5.86 2.51 -18.19
C ALA A 57 6.75 3.35 -19.11
N ARG A 58 6.69 4.68 -18.99
CA ARG A 58 7.50 5.61 -19.80
C ARG A 58 9.00 5.47 -19.52
N GLU A 59 9.37 5.24 -18.27
CA GLU A 59 10.76 5.11 -17.82
C GLU A 59 11.28 3.66 -17.86
N GLY A 60 10.46 2.68 -18.27
CA GLY A 60 10.83 1.26 -18.32
C GLY A 60 11.11 0.63 -16.96
N LEU A 61 10.50 1.16 -15.89
CA LEU A 61 10.75 0.69 -14.52
C LEU A 61 9.92 -0.55 -14.20
N LYS A 62 10.53 -1.53 -13.57
CA LYS A 62 9.80 -2.62 -12.92
C LYS A 62 9.14 -2.10 -11.65
N VAL A 63 7.89 -2.49 -11.39
CA VAL A 63 7.13 -2.03 -10.23
C VAL A 63 6.94 -3.16 -9.23
N GLY A 64 7.33 -2.90 -7.97
CA GLY A 64 6.89 -3.67 -6.81
C GLY A 64 5.78 -2.91 -6.09
N VAL A 65 4.72 -3.60 -5.69
CA VAL A 65 3.59 -2.96 -4.99
C VAL A 65 3.59 -3.36 -3.52
N ARG A 66 3.44 -2.38 -2.64
CA ARG A 66 3.30 -2.56 -1.20
C ARG A 66 1.92 -2.09 -0.75
N SER A 67 1.19 -2.95 -0.04
CA SER A 67 -0.03 -2.66 0.69
C SER A 67 0.28 -2.56 2.20
N GLY A 68 0.18 -3.64 2.98
CA GLY A 68 0.54 -3.66 4.41
C GLY A 68 2.02 -3.97 4.71
N GLY A 69 2.78 -4.45 3.72
CA GLY A 69 4.19 -4.82 3.92
C GLY A 69 4.41 -6.04 4.81
N HIS A 70 3.42 -6.94 4.92
CA HIS A 70 3.45 -8.12 5.79
C HIS A 70 4.15 -9.35 5.18
N SER A 71 4.66 -9.27 3.96
CA SER A 71 5.47 -10.35 3.38
C SER A 71 6.72 -10.58 4.23
N TRP A 72 6.92 -11.81 4.71
CA TRP A 72 8.13 -12.21 5.44
C TRP A 72 9.40 -12.06 4.60
N ALA A 73 9.31 -12.35 3.32
CA ALA A 73 10.41 -12.26 2.36
C ALA A 73 10.61 -10.84 1.80
N GLY A 74 9.71 -9.87 2.13
CA GLY A 74 9.77 -8.50 1.62
C GLY A 74 9.73 -8.44 0.09
N ASN A 75 8.93 -9.29 -0.57
CA ASN A 75 8.91 -9.44 -2.04
C ASN A 75 8.52 -8.16 -2.79
N HIS A 76 7.84 -7.23 -2.11
CA HIS A 76 7.48 -5.92 -2.66
C HIS A 76 8.71 -5.00 -2.80
N VAL A 77 9.75 -5.20 -1.99
CA VAL A 77 11.00 -4.44 -2.11
C VAL A 77 11.91 -5.17 -3.10
N ARG A 78 12.16 -4.55 -4.24
CA ARG A 78 13.05 -5.05 -5.29
C ARG A 78 14.26 -4.16 -5.42
N ASP A 79 15.34 -4.69 -5.94
CA ASP A 79 16.49 -3.88 -6.29
C ASP A 79 16.23 -3.21 -7.63
N GLY A 80 16.44 -1.90 -7.71
CA GLY A 80 16.07 -1.08 -8.86
C GLY A 80 14.55 -0.88 -9.03
N GLY A 81 14.17 -0.10 -10.02
CA GLY A 81 12.78 0.16 -10.39
C GLY A 81 12.01 1.01 -9.36
N MET A 82 10.69 0.84 -9.34
CA MET A 82 9.77 1.60 -8.50
C MET A 82 9.12 0.71 -7.43
N LEU A 83 9.11 1.19 -6.19
CA LEU A 83 8.24 0.68 -5.14
C LEU A 83 7.02 1.60 -5.03
N LEU A 84 5.85 1.08 -5.39
CA LEU A 84 4.57 1.77 -5.27
C LEU A 84 3.90 1.38 -3.95
N ASP A 85 3.79 2.31 -3.04
CA ASP A 85 3.15 2.13 -1.75
C ASP A 85 1.70 2.64 -1.80
N VAL A 86 0.75 1.72 -1.73
CA VAL A 86 -0.70 1.96 -1.74
C VAL A 86 -1.35 1.83 -0.36
N SER A 87 -0.55 1.84 0.70
CA SER A 87 -1.05 1.65 2.07
C SER A 87 -1.98 2.76 2.58
N ARG A 88 -2.01 3.90 1.89
CA ARG A 88 -2.87 5.04 2.22
C ARG A 88 -4.27 4.94 1.60
N LEU A 89 -4.47 4.07 0.61
CA LEU A 89 -5.76 3.80 -0.01
C LEU A 89 -6.54 2.85 0.91
N ARG A 90 -7.32 3.40 1.84
CA ARG A 90 -7.93 2.65 2.96
C ARG A 90 -9.46 2.74 3.02
N ASP A 91 -10.09 3.45 2.09
CA ASP A 91 -11.52 3.67 2.08
C ASP A 91 -12.30 2.35 2.03
N VAL A 92 -13.40 2.29 2.78
CA VAL A 92 -14.29 1.14 2.83
C VAL A 92 -15.71 1.58 2.55
N GLN A 93 -16.35 0.97 1.56
CA GLN A 93 -17.76 1.14 1.24
C GLN A 93 -18.48 -0.18 1.45
N VAL A 94 -19.62 -0.16 2.14
CA VAL A 94 -20.40 -1.37 2.46
C VAL A 94 -21.80 -1.27 1.90
N ASP A 95 -22.15 -2.21 1.04
CA ASP A 95 -23.51 -2.47 0.58
C ASP A 95 -24.06 -3.69 1.33
N ALA A 96 -24.66 -3.44 2.48
CA ALA A 96 -25.17 -4.50 3.35
C ALA A 96 -26.33 -5.27 2.72
N GLY A 97 -27.15 -4.62 1.87
CA GLY A 97 -28.27 -5.25 1.17
C GLY A 97 -27.82 -6.34 0.21
N ASN A 98 -26.70 -6.15 -0.45
CA ASN A 98 -26.11 -7.11 -1.38
C ASN A 98 -24.97 -7.92 -0.76
N MET A 99 -24.70 -7.77 0.55
CA MET A 99 -23.58 -8.40 1.26
C MET A 99 -22.22 -8.17 0.58
N ARG A 100 -21.97 -6.96 0.12
CA ARG A 100 -20.75 -6.57 -0.56
C ARG A 100 -20.01 -5.48 0.20
N ALA A 101 -18.69 -5.54 0.18
CA ALA A 101 -17.82 -4.47 0.62
C ALA A 101 -16.74 -4.20 -0.44
N THR A 102 -16.50 -2.92 -0.72
CA THR A 102 -15.34 -2.46 -1.49
C THR A 102 -14.36 -1.85 -0.52
N ALA A 103 -13.12 -2.33 -0.50
CA ALA A 103 -12.09 -1.84 0.39
C ALA A 103 -10.83 -1.48 -0.39
N GLY A 104 -10.23 -0.34 -0.06
CA GLY A 104 -8.94 0.05 -0.58
C GLY A 104 -7.85 -0.96 -0.18
N PRO A 105 -6.82 -1.17 -1.00
CA PRO A 105 -5.79 -2.18 -0.76
C PRO A 105 -5.01 -1.97 0.55
N GLY A 106 -4.92 -0.74 1.02
CA GLY A 106 -4.27 -0.38 2.28
C GLY A 106 -5.14 -0.57 3.53
N CYS A 107 -6.43 -0.91 3.38
CA CYS A 107 -7.30 -1.19 4.51
C CYS A 107 -6.81 -2.45 5.24
N ALA A 108 -6.59 -2.35 6.54
CA ALA A 108 -6.22 -3.49 7.35
C ALA A 108 -7.43 -4.36 7.69
N GLY A 109 -7.22 -5.66 7.86
CA GLY A 109 -8.30 -6.61 8.15
C GLY A 109 -9.14 -6.26 9.37
N HIS A 110 -8.50 -5.72 10.44
CA HIS A 110 -9.24 -5.29 11.63
C HIS A 110 -10.11 -4.05 11.37
N GLU A 111 -9.68 -3.09 10.53
CA GLU A 111 -10.46 -1.91 10.17
C GLU A 111 -11.70 -2.29 9.35
N LEU A 112 -11.52 -3.25 8.42
CA LEU A 112 -12.64 -3.82 7.69
C LEU A 112 -13.62 -4.51 8.65
N ALA A 113 -13.14 -5.31 9.61
CA ALA A 113 -13.97 -5.98 10.60
C ALA A 113 -14.74 -4.99 11.47
N GLU A 114 -14.11 -3.89 11.92
CA GLU A 114 -14.77 -2.83 12.69
C GLU A 114 -15.87 -2.13 11.88
N THR A 115 -15.67 -1.97 10.58
CA THR A 115 -16.67 -1.37 9.66
C THR A 115 -17.85 -2.32 9.38
N LEU A 116 -17.62 -3.63 9.31
CA LEU A 116 -18.63 -4.65 8.98
C LEU A 116 -19.48 -5.05 10.19
N ARG A 117 -18.86 -5.17 11.38
CA ARG A 117 -19.52 -5.66 12.60
C ARG A 117 -20.83 -4.94 12.97
N PRO A 118 -20.94 -3.60 12.94
CA PRO A 118 -22.19 -2.91 13.26
C PRO A 118 -23.33 -3.22 12.27
N ARG A 119 -23.02 -3.82 11.11
CA ARG A 119 -23.96 -4.20 10.07
C ARG A 119 -24.29 -5.69 10.08
N GLY A 120 -23.83 -6.42 11.11
CA GLY A 120 -24.02 -7.87 11.21
C GLY A 120 -23.25 -8.67 10.16
N LEU A 121 -22.23 -8.06 9.53
CA LEU A 121 -21.43 -8.67 8.48
C LEU A 121 -20.05 -9.09 8.99
N PHE A 122 -19.47 -10.10 8.36
CA PHE A 122 -18.15 -10.63 8.67
C PHE A 122 -17.39 -10.95 7.37
N PHE A 123 -16.08 -10.72 7.40
CA PHE A 123 -15.14 -11.14 6.37
C PHE A 123 -13.92 -11.81 7.03
N PRO A 124 -13.53 -13.04 6.64
CA PRO A 124 -12.38 -13.75 7.20
C PRO A 124 -11.07 -13.12 6.71
N ALA A 125 -10.63 -12.05 7.37
CA ALA A 125 -9.38 -11.39 7.07
C ALA A 125 -8.19 -12.11 7.74
N GLY A 126 -6.97 -11.68 7.38
CA GLY A 126 -5.74 -12.21 7.95
C GLY A 126 -5.69 -12.08 9.47
N HIS A 127 -5.05 -13.03 10.15
CA HIS A 127 -4.96 -13.14 11.60
C HIS A 127 -4.26 -11.93 12.28
N CYS A 128 -3.21 -11.40 11.67
CA CYS A 128 -2.48 -10.27 12.23
C CYS A 128 -3.18 -8.94 11.92
N LYS A 129 -3.30 -8.06 12.92
CA LYS A 129 -4.01 -6.77 12.79
C LYS A 129 -3.54 -5.89 11.63
N GLY A 130 -2.24 -5.88 11.33
CA GLY A 130 -1.65 -5.03 10.30
C GLY A 130 -1.70 -5.60 8.88
N VAL A 131 -2.22 -6.82 8.69
CA VAL A 131 -2.36 -7.40 7.35
C VAL A 131 -3.44 -6.66 6.58
N CYS A 132 -3.04 -6.04 5.46
CA CYS A 132 -3.95 -5.29 4.61
C CYS A 132 -4.60 -6.18 3.54
N ILE A 133 -5.83 -5.78 3.17
CA ILE A 133 -6.70 -6.54 2.26
C ILE A 133 -6.04 -6.75 0.90
N GLY A 134 -5.33 -5.75 0.36
CA GLY A 134 -4.69 -5.86 -0.96
C GLY A 134 -3.70 -7.01 -1.07
N GLY A 135 -2.83 -7.19 -0.06
CA GLY A 135 -1.90 -8.33 -0.03
C GLY A 135 -2.60 -9.65 0.27
N TYR A 136 -3.53 -9.64 1.21
CA TYR A 136 -4.26 -10.83 1.65
C TYR A 136 -5.06 -11.49 0.51
N LEU A 137 -5.82 -10.69 -0.25
CA LEU A 137 -6.66 -11.23 -1.34
C LEU A 137 -5.86 -11.74 -2.54
N LEU A 138 -4.63 -11.27 -2.72
CA LEU A 138 -3.79 -11.70 -3.85
C LEU A 138 -2.96 -12.96 -3.55
N GLN A 139 -2.71 -13.26 -2.28
CA GLN A 139 -1.81 -14.36 -1.89
C GLN A 139 -2.47 -15.41 -0.98
N GLY A 140 -3.72 -15.18 -0.56
CA GLY A 140 -4.45 -16.10 0.31
C GLY A 140 -4.16 -15.93 1.79
#